data_d0c94e775af91514655ac62c8a42169a
#
_entry.id   d0c94e775af91514655ac62c8a42169a
#
_cell.length_a   1.000
_cell.length_b   1.000
_cell.length_c   1.000
_cell.angle_alpha   90.00
_cell.angle_beta   90.00
_cell.angle_gamma   90.00
#
_symmetry.space_group_name_H-M   'P 1'
#
loop_
_entity.id
_entity.type
_entity.pdbx_description
1 polymer ?
#
loop_
_entity_poly.entity_id
_entity_poly.type
_entity_poly.pdbx_seq_one_letter_code
_entity_poly.pdbx_strand_id
1 'polypeptide(L)'
;MKTTSCCVSFPAGGLRCYRPPAEGLTLLDKQAINLELLKSGATISEMNCVRRHLSAIKGGRLAAACHPARVLTLSISDVPGDDPIDIASGPTVGDPTTCADALAIARRHGIELPEAARELLESGRGESIKPGDPRLERAQLKVIAAPQQALDAAARLARDAGMAAHILGDSLEGEARDVGKVLAGMALQVAKRGQPFRAPCVLLSGGETTVTVRGTGRGGRDVECLLSMALALDGHSRIHALAGDTDGVDGQEEVAGALLAPDSLSRAWALGVDPQVALSNNDGHGFFGALGDSVVTGPTCTNVNDFRAVLIEAESGQGDGSQGVAFEARPRPAST
;
A
#
# COMPACT_ATOMS: atom_id res chain seq x y z
N MET A 1 -28.59 30.73 -13.08
CA MET A 1 -27.92 29.47 -13.56
C MET A 1 -27.75 28.52 -12.41
N LYS A 2 -28.37 27.33 -12.45
CA LYS A 2 -28.17 26.31 -11.41
C LYS A 2 -26.77 25.73 -11.63
N THR A 3 -25.86 25.94 -10.69
CA THR A 3 -24.51 25.37 -10.72
C THR A 3 -24.64 23.88 -10.36
N THR A 4 -24.54 23.00 -11.33
CA THR A 4 -24.48 21.56 -11.11
C THR A 4 -23.08 21.23 -10.60
N SER A 5 -22.98 20.55 -9.46
CA SER A 5 -21.73 20.04 -8.93
C SER A 5 -21.76 18.51 -8.96
N CYS A 6 -20.67 17.87 -9.36
CA CYS A 6 -20.50 16.43 -9.35
C CYS A 6 -19.40 16.10 -8.33
N CYS A 7 -19.71 15.23 -7.38
CA CYS A 7 -18.72 14.67 -6.45
C CYS A 7 -18.35 13.26 -6.91
N VAL A 8 -17.07 13.00 -7.07
CA VAL A 8 -16.55 11.69 -7.49
C VAL A 8 -15.63 11.20 -6.39
N SER A 9 -15.91 10.02 -5.83
CA SER A 9 -15.07 9.36 -4.84
C SER A 9 -14.45 8.12 -5.45
N PHE A 10 -13.14 7.98 -5.30
CA PHE A 10 -12.38 6.81 -5.71
C PHE A 10 -11.68 6.22 -4.48
N PRO A 11 -12.25 5.17 -3.87
CA PRO A 11 -11.49 4.36 -2.93
C PRO A 11 -10.39 3.59 -3.67
N ALA A 12 -9.30 3.29 -3.00
CA ALA A 12 -8.26 2.42 -3.51
C ALA A 12 -8.90 1.12 -4.06
N GLY A 13 -8.59 0.79 -5.30
CA GLY A 13 -9.21 -0.36 -6.00
C GLY A 13 -10.64 -0.17 -6.51
N GLY A 14 -11.38 0.89 -6.13
CA GLY A 14 -12.80 1.07 -6.45
C GLY A 14 -13.14 1.20 -7.94
N LEU A 15 -12.19 1.59 -8.78
CA LEU A 15 -12.34 1.63 -10.25
C LEU A 15 -12.11 0.27 -10.92
N ARG A 16 -11.79 -0.78 -10.18
CA ARG A 16 -11.64 -2.13 -10.79
C ARG A 16 -12.93 -2.63 -11.44
N CYS A 17 -14.10 -2.24 -10.93
CA CYS A 17 -15.39 -2.71 -11.43
C CYS A 17 -15.91 -1.88 -12.62
N TYR A 18 -15.50 -0.61 -12.81
CA TYR A 18 -15.98 0.24 -13.88
C TYR A 18 -14.88 0.58 -14.87
N ARG A 19 -14.76 -0.20 -15.94
CA ARG A 19 -13.67 -0.10 -16.93
C ARG A 19 -14.18 0.05 -18.35
N PRO A 20 -14.99 1.08 -18.70
CA PRO A 20 -15.46 1.21 -20.06
C PRO A 20 -14.27 1.34 -21.02
N PRO A 21 -14.21 0.50 -22.06
CA PRO A 21 -13.21 0.64 -23.09
C PRO A 21 -13.43 1.91 -23.90
N ALA A 22 -12.38 2.41 -24.55
CA ALA A 22 -12.51 3.45 -25.55
C ALA A 22 -13.37 2.97 -26.71
N GLU A 23 -13.91 3.91 -27.48
CA GLU A 23 -14.78 3.60 -28.62
C GLU A 23 -14.06 2.68 -29.62
N GLY A 24 -14.75 1.63 -30.05
CA GLY A 24 -14.20 0.61 -30.95
C GLY A 24 -13.46 -0.54 -30.26
N LEU A 25 -13.25 -0.48 -28.95
CA LEU A 25 -12.63 -1.56 -28.19
C LEU A 25 -13.66 -2.35 -27.39
N THR A 26 -13.41 -3.64 -27.22
CA THR A 26 -14.17 -4.50 -26.31
C THR A 26 -13.50 -4.59 -24.94
N LEU A 27 -14.25 -5.08 -23.95
CA LEU A 27 -13.67 -5.38 -22.63
C LEU A 27 -12.61 -6.48 -22.72
N LEU A 28 -12.80 -7.44 -23.62
CA LEU A 28 -11.86 -8.55 -23.83
C LEU A 28 -10.53 -8.04 -24.38
N ASP A 29 -10.53 -7.09 -25.31
CA ASP A 29 -9.29 -6.45 -25.81
C ASP A 29 -8.52 -5.80 -24.67
N LYS A 30 -9.21 -5.04 -23.81
CA LYS A 30 -8.58 -4.42 -22.65
C LYS A 30 -8.03 -5.44 -21.64
N GLN A 31 -8.73 -6.53 -21.41
CA GLN A 31 -8.27 -7.60 -20.51
C GLN A 31 -7.02 -8.28 -21.07
N ALA A 32 -7.00 -8.58 -22.37
CA ALA A 32 -5.84 -9.17 -23.04
C ALA A 32 -4.61 -8.25 -22.94
N ILE A 33 -4.77 -6.97 -23.31
CA ILE A 33 -3.68 -5.98 -23.22
C ILE A 33 -3.20 -5.84 -21.77
N ASN A 34 -4.12 -5.79 -20.80
CA ASN A 34 -3.73 -5.66 -19.39
C ASN A 34 -2.94 -6.88 -18.89
N LEU A 35 -3.29 -8.08 -19.34
CA LEU A 35 -2.56 -9.30 -19.00
C LEU A 35 -1.14 -9.27 -19.56
N GLU A 36 -0.97 -8.83 -20.80
CA GLU A 36 0.35 -8.68 -21.42
C GLU A 36 1.18 -7.59 -20.74
N LEU A 37 0.58 -6.44 -20.39
CA LEU A 37 1.23 -5.39 -19.61
C LEU A 37 1.75 -5.91 -18.25
N LEU A 38 0.98 -6.72 -17.54
CA LEU A 38 1.39 -7.28 -16.24
C LEU A 38 2.55 -8.27 -16.36
N LYS A 39 2.68 -8.96 -17.49
CA LYS A 39 3.78 -9.91 -17.74
C LYS A 39 5.02 -9.25 -18.32
N SER A 40 4.92 -8.02 -18.83
CA SER A 40 5.93 -7.38 -19.65
C SER A 40 7.13 -6.80 -18.87
N GLY A 41 7.00 -6.65 -17.56
CA GLY A 41 7.97 -5.90 -16.75
C GLY A 41 7.92 -4.38 -16.93
N ALA A 42 6.87 -3.85 -17.58
CA ALA A 42 6.63 -2.42 -17.66
C ALA A 42 6.38 -1.82 -16.26
N THR A 43 6.85 -0.60 -16.03
CA THR A 43 6.55 0.11 -14.79
C THR A 43 5.06 0.45 -14.68
N ILE A 44 4.57 0.73 -13.46
CA ILE A 44 3.16 1.07 -13.25
C ILE A 44 2.76 2.33 -14.05
N SER A 45 3.63 3.33 -14.16
CA SER A 45 3.39 4.54 -14.93
C SER A 45 3.31 4.26 -16.43
N GLU A 46 4.16 3.38 -16.97
CA GLU A 46 4.07 2.92 -18.37
C GLU A 46 2.77 2.15 -18.62
N MET A 47 2.43 1.22 -17.74
CA MET A 47 1.15 0.51 -17.83
C MET A 47 -0.04 1.46 -17.78
N ASN A 48 0.01 2.46 -16.90
CA ASN A 48 -1.05 3.47 -16.79
C ASN A 48 -1.13 4.37 -18.00
N CYS A 49 0.00 4.73 -18.64
CA CYS A 49 0.00 5.43 -19.91
C CYS A 49 -0.84 4.68 -20.98
N VAL A 50 -0.55 3.40 -21.20
CA VAL A 50 -1.33 2.58 -22.15
C VAL A 50 -2.80 2.49 -21.74
N ARG A 51 -3.08 2.23 -20.44
CA ARG A 51 -4.44 2.12 -19.90
C ARG A 51 -5.28 3.38 -20.07
N ARG A 52 -4.65 4.58 -19.96
CA ARG A 52 -5.33 5.86 -20.13
C ARG A 52 -5.81 6.04 -21.57
N HIS A 53 -4.98 5.72 -22.53
CA HIS A 53 -5.28 5.90 -23.96
C HIS A 53 -6.30 4.86 -24.50
N LEU A 54 -6.52 3.76 -23.79
CA LEU A 54 -7.48 2.72 -24.14
C LEU A 54 -8.79 2.77 -23.32
N SER A 55 -9.05 3.89 -22.63
CA SER A 55 -10.20 4.01 -21.71
C SER A 55 -11.11 5.16 -22.08
N ALA A 56 -12.42 4.96 -21.92
CA ALA A 56 -13.41 6.03 -22.11
C ALA A 56 -13.46 7.06 -20.98
N ILE A 57 -12.90 6.76 -19.80
CA ILE A 57 -13.02 7.63 -18.61
C ILE A 57 -11.70 8.10 -18.02
N LYS A 58 -10.59 7.38 -18.27
CA LYS A 58 -9.27 7.69 -17.69
C LYS A 58 -8.60 8.85 -18.41
N GLY A 59 -7.49 9.37 -17.86
CA GLY A 59 -6.74 10.46 -18.47
C GLY A 59 -7.58 11.72 -18.68
N GLY A 60 -8.25 12.22 -17.64
CA GLY A 60 -9.03 13.45 -17.65
C GLY A 60 -10.41 13.37 -18.30
N ARG A 61 -10.74 12.26 -18.99
CA ARG A 61 -11.97 12.15 -19.79
C ARG A 61 -13.24 12.24 -18.96
N LEU A 62 -13.23 11.71 -17.72
CA LEU A 62 -14.40 11.80 -16.85
C LEU A 62 -14.71 13.26 -16.48
N ALA A 63 -13.70 14.04 -16.10
CA ALA A 63 -13.90 15.45 -15.79
C ALA A 63 -14.32 16.24 -17.03
N ALA A 64 -13.71 15.98 -18.19
CA ALA A 64 -14.08 16.63 -19.46
C ALA A 64 -15.53 16.32 -19.84
N ALA A 65 -16.01 15.10 -19.61
CA ALA A 65 -17.41 14.72 -19.87
C ALA A 65 -18.39 15.41 -18.91
N CYS A 66 -17.95 15.80 -17.72
CA CYS A 66 -18.76 16.55 -16.76
C CYS A 66 -18.85 18.04 -17.07
N HIS A 67 -18.01 18.57 -17.96
CA HIS A 67 -18.00 20.01 -18.30
C HIS A 67 -19.39 20.47 -18.81
N PRO A 68 -19.91 21.63 -18.36
CA PRO A 68 -19.32 22.70 -17.55
C PRO A 68 -19.55 22.58 -16.03
N ALA A 69 -19.96 21.44 -15.52
CA ALA A 69 -20.14 21.23 -14.09
C ALA A 69 -18.81 21.37 -13.32
N ARG A 70 -18.89 21.76 -12.05
CA ARG A 70 -17.75 21.62 -11.13
C ARG A 70 -17.58 20.15 -10.75
N VAL A 71 -16.35 19.67 -10.82
CA VAL A 71 -15.98 18.31 -10.42
C VAL A 71 -15.08 18.39 -9.18
N LEU A 72 -15.50 17.78 -8.07
CA LEU A 72 -14.67 17.55 -6.90
C LEU A 72 -14.37 16.06 -6.83
N THR A 73 -13.10 15.70 -6.94
CA THR A 73 -12.62 14.33 -6.76
C THR A 73 -12.02 14.18 -5.39
N LEU A 74 -12.54 13.24 -4.61
CA LEU A 74 -11.94 12.78 -3.35
C LEU A 74 -11.28 11.43 -3.62
N SER A 75 -10.00 11.32 -3.34
CA SER A 75 -9.25 10.10 -3.62
C SER A 75 -8.49 9.61 -2.38
N ILE A 76 -8.44 8.29 -2.23
CA ILE A 76 -7.50 7.60 -1.34
C ILE A 76 -6.38 7.10 -2.24
N SER A 77 -5.14 7.38 -1.88
CA SER A 77 -3.96 6.97 -2.64
C SER A 77 -3.37 5.69 -2.06
N ASP A 78 -3.11 4.74 -2.94
CA ASP A 78 -2.30 3.54 -2.73
C ASP A 78 -1.06 3.54 -3.65
N VAL A 79 -0.77 4.68 -4.28
CA VAL A 79 0.29 4.82 -5.27
C VAL A 79 1.51 5.51 -4.65
N PRO A 80 2.73 4.96 -4.81
CA PRO A 80 3.95 5.64 -4.37
C PRO A 80 4.07 7.05 -4.93
N GLY A 81 4.28 8.03 -4.04
CA GLY A 81 4.42 9.44 -4.42
C GLY A 81 3.11 10.20 -4.65
N ASP A 82 1.96 9.56 -4.49
CA ASP A 82 0.62 10.18 -4.53
C ASP A 82 0.31 10.98 -5.80
N ASP A 83 0.95 10.64 -6.94
CA ASP A 83 0.71 11.37 -8.18
C ASP A 83 -0.76 11.18 -8.64
N PRO A 84 -1.55 12.27 -8.70
CA PRO A 84 -2.96 12.20 -9.07
C PRO A 84 -3.24 11.54 -10.43
N ILE A 85 -2.24 11.55 -11.34
CA ILE A 85 -2.38 10.96 -12.66
C ILE A 85 -2.34 9.42 -12.60
N ASP A 86 -1.66 8.85 -11.63
CA ASP A 86 -1.54 7.40 -11.45
C ASP A 86 -2.64 6.85 -10.54
N ILE A 87 -3.20 7.66 -9.64
CA ILE A 87 -4.35 7.26 -8.81
C ILE A 87 -5.54 6.95 -9.72
N ALA A 88 -5.95 5.67 -9.74
CA ALA A 88 -7.00 5.17 -10.63
C ALA A 88 -6.74 5.45 -12.13
N SER A 89 -5.50 5.81 -12.51
CA SER A 89 -5.06 6.28 -13.84
C SER A 89 -5.73 7.61 -14.25
N GLY A 90 -5.88 8.55 -13.31
CA GLY A 90 -6.21 9.95 -13.53
C GLY A 90 -7.53 10.25 -14.26
N PRO A 91 -8.71 9.76 -13.78
CA PRO A 91 -9.95 10.01 -14.53
C PRO A 91 -10.35 11.47 -14.65
N THR A 92 -9.91 12.28 -13.68
CA THR A 92 -10.28 13.70 -13.56
C THR A 92 -9.09 14.66 -13.65
N VAL A 93 -7.92 14.13 -14.02
CA VAL A 93 -6.65 14.88 -14.11
C VAL A 93 -6.13 14.80 -15.53
N GLY A 94 -5.57 15.91 -16.03
CA GLY A 94 -4.97 15.95 -17.37
C GLY A 94 -3.74 15.06 -17.48
N ASP A 95 -3.62 14.38 -18.61
CA ASP A 95 -2.57 13.40 -18.89
C ASP A 95 -1.56 14.02 -19.89
N PRO A 96 -0.28 14.23 -19.50
CA PRO A 96 0.72 14.75 -20.40
C PRO A 96 1.19 13.74 -21.47
N THR A 97 0.95 12.42 -21.25
CA THR A 97 1.37 11.38 -22.18
C THR A 97 0.49 11.32 -23.43
N THR A 98 0.99 10.74 -24.51
CA THR A 98 0.35 10.71 -25.83
C THR A 98 0.07 9.28 -26.31
N CYS A 99 -0.76 9.16 -27.35
CA CYS A 99 -0.93 7.89 -28.07
C CYS A 99 0.40 7.35 -28.60
N ALA A 100 1.31 8.24 -29.01
CA ALA A 100 2.64 7.84 -29.47
C ALA A 100 3.48 7.23 -28.35
N ASP A 101 3.38 7.77 -27.12
CA ASP A 101 4.05 7.18 -25.96
C ASP A 101 3.48 5.79 -25.64
N ALA A 102 2.16 5.63 -25.68
CA ALA A 102 1.51 4.34 -25.48
C ALA A 102 1.96 3.30 -26.51
N LEU A 103 2.07 3.67 -27.79
CA LEU A 103 2.59 2.81 -28.84
C LEU A 103 4.09 2.49 -28.64
N ALA A 104 4.89 3.48 -28.21
CA ALA A 104 6.31 3.27 -27.94
C ALA A 104 6.52 2.28 -26.78
N ILE A 105 5.71 2.38 -25.72
CA ILE A 105 5.72 1.46 -24.59
C ILE A 105 5.35 0.05 -25.05
N ALA A 106 4.25 -0.10 -25.81
CA ALA A 106 3.84 -1.41 -26.32
C ALA A 106 4.95 -2.08 -27.16
N ARG A 107 5.61 -1.32 -28.06
CA ARG A 107 6.73 -1.82 -28.87
C ARG A 107 7.93 -2.22 -28.01
N ARG A 108 8.32 -1.36 -27.05
CA ARG A 108 9.49 -1.62 -26.16
C ARG A 108 9.34 -2.91 -25.38
N HIS A 109 8.13 -3.18 -24.90
CA HIS A 109 7.84 -4.36 -24.08
C HIS A 109 7.30 -5.54 -24.90
N GLY A 110 7.28 -5.46 -26.23
CA GLY A 110 6.82 -6.55 -27.10
C GLY A 110 5.35 -6.93 -26.92
N ILE A 111 4.51 -5.95 -26.53
CA ILE A 111 3.08 -6.17 -26.29
C ILE A 111 2.34 -6.15 -27.63
N GLU A 112 1.70 -7.24 -27.96
CA GLU A 112 0.85 -7.34 -29.15
C GLU A 112 -0.50 -6.65 -28.89
N LEU A 113 -0.74 -5.54 -29.58
CA LEU A 113 -2.00 -4.83 -29.50
C LEU A 113 -2.99 -5.41 -30.51
N PRO A 114 -4.25 -5.70 -30.10
CA PRO A 114 -5.35 -5.97 -31.03
C PRO A 114 -5.45 -4.85 -32.09
N GLU A 115 -5.87 -5.19 -33.31
CA GLU A 115 -5.92 -4.25 -34.42
C GLU A 115 -6.69 -2.97 -34.08
N ALA A 116 -7.88 -3.12 -33.45
CA ALA A 116 -8.69 -1.98 -33.03
C ALA A 116 -7.97 -1.06 -32.04
N ALA A 117 -7.14 -1.60 -31.13
CA ALA A 117 -6.36 -0.80 -30.20
C ALA A 117 -5.22 -0.07 -30.91
N ARG A 118 -4.56 -0.73 -31.87
CA ARG A 118 -3.52 -0.13 -32.69
C ARG A 118 -4.06 1.02 -33.52
N GLU A 119 -5.14 0.80 -34.28
CA GLU A 119 -5.80 1.83 -35.07
C GLU A 119 -6.25 3.03 -34.21
N LEU A 120 -6.80 2.77 -33.02
CA LEU A 120 -7.20 3.81 -32.09
C LEU A 120 -6.04 4.71 -31.69
N LEU A 121 -4.89 4.11 -31.38
CA LEU A 121 -3.69 4.86 -30.98
C LEU A 121 -3.01 5.54 -32.17
N GLU A 122 -2.86 4.86 -33.31
CA GLU A 122 -2.22 5.42 -34.52
C GLU A 122 -3.02 6.58 -35.13
N SER A 123 -4.35 6.50 -35.08
CA SER A 123 -5.22 7.59 -35.53
C SER A 123 -5.30 8.79 -34.58
N GLY A 124 -4.75 8.69 -33.36
CA GLY A 124 -4.86 9.71 -32.32
C GLY A 124 -6.25 9.80 -31.67
N ARG A 125 -7.23 8.98 -32.05
CA ARG A 125 -8.56 8.97 -31.43
C ARG A 125 -8.51 8.52 -29.96
N GLY A 126 -7.47 7.77 -29.57
CA GLY A 126 -7.21 7.37 -28.21
C GLY A 126 -6.56 8.46 -27.35
N GLU A 127 -6.40 9.70 -27.85
CA GLU A 127 -5.69 10.76 -27.13
C GLU A 127 -6.41 11.18 -25.84
N SER A 128 -5.69 11.25 -24.74
CA SER A 128 -6.18 11.67 -23.42
C SER A 128 -6.39 13.19 -23.36
N ILE A 129 -7.09 13.66 -22.32
CA ILE A 129 -7.26 15.11 -22.09
C ILE A 129 -5.97 15.67 -21.52
N LYS A 130 -5.43 16.73 -22.16
CA LYS A 130 -4.14 17.30 -21.78
C LYS A 130 -4.23 18.25 -20.59
N PRO A 131 -3.14 18.42 -19.82
CA PRO A 131 -3.03 19.49 -18.83
C PRO A 131 -3.31 20.85 -19.48
N GLY A 132 -4.12 21.68 -18.84
CA GLY A 132 -4.50 23.00 -19.36
C GLY A 132 -5.71 22.98 -20.32
N ASP A 133 -6.32 21.83 -20.59
CA ASP A 133 -7.57 21.78 -21.35
C ASP A 133 -8.68 22.54 -20.60
N PRO A 134 -9.39 23.50 -21.27
CA PRO A 134 -10.44 24.31 -20.63
C PRO A 134 -11.55 23.50 -19.96
N ARG A 135 -11.80 22.28 -20.41
CA ARG A 135 -12.78 21.36 -19.81
C ARG A 135 -12.40 20.91 -18.41
N LEU A 136 -11.12 21.04 -18.02
CA LEU A 136 -10.60 20.66 -16.70
C LEU A 136 -10.53 21.85 -15.71
N GLU A 137 -10.74 23.07 -16.14
CA GLU A 137 -10.61 24.27 -15.28
C GLU A 137 -11.45 24.22 -14.00
N ARG A 138 -12.58 23.50 -14.03
CA ARG A 138 -13.52 23.36 -12.93
C ARG A 138 -13.40 22.04 -12.19
N ALA A 139 -12.39 21.23 -12.50
CA ALA A 139 -12.08 20.00 -11.82
C ALA A 139 -11.04 20.25 -10.71
N GLN A 140 -11.32 19.72 -9.53
CA GLN A 140 -10.43 19.75 -8.38
C GLN A 140 -10.28 18.33 -7.84
N LEU A 141 -9.05 17.94 -7.51
CA LEU A 141 -8.75 16.68 -6.85
C LEU A 141 -8.18 16.96 -5.47
N LYS A 142 -8.63 16.20 -4.47
CA LYS A 142 -8.10 16.20 -3.13
C LYS A 142 -7.81 14.76 -2.71
N VAL A 143 -6.56 14.46 -2.42
CA VAL A 143 -6.17 13.21 -1.74
C VAL A 143 -6.57 13.36 -0.26
N ILE A 144 -7.48 12.52 0.19
CA ILE A 144 -8.04 12.56 1.55
C ILE A 144 -7.39 11.54 2.49
N ALA A 145 -6.75 10.51 1.94
CA ALA A 145 -5.91 9.56 2.67
C ALA A 145 -4.77 9.09 1.76
N ALA A 146 -3.58 8.94 2.34
CA ALA A 146 -2.36 8.48 1.70
C ALA A 146 -1.46 7.78 2.73
N PRO A 147 -0.53 6.89 2.31
CA PRO A 147 0.36 6.18 3.22
C PRO A 147 1.13 7.12 4.16
N GLN A 148 1.71 8.19 3.64
CA GLN A 148 2.46 9.17 4.45
C GLN A 148 1.60 9.79 5.56
N GLN A 149 0.31 10.05 5.30
CA GLN A 149 -0.60 10.63 6.31
C GLN A 149 -0.85 9.67 7.48
N ALA A 150 -0.93 8.36 7.21
CA ALA A 150 -1.05 7.33 8.25
C ALA A 150 0.22 7.28 9.11
N LEU A 151 1.39 7.30 8.47
CA LEU A 151 2.69 7.32 9.16
C LEU A 151 2.86 8.60 10.00
N ASP A 152 2.47 9.75 9.49
CA ASP A 152 2.51 11.02 10.23
C ASP A 152 1.58 11.00 11.44
N ALA A 153 0.41 10.38 11.33
CA ALA A 153 -0.51 10.22 12.45
C ALA A 153 0.09 9.31 13.54
N ALA A 154 0.67 8.19 13.15
CA ALA A 154 1.37 7.28 14.07
C ALA A 154 2.58 7.95 14.74
N ALA A 155 3.36 8.71 13.96
CA ALA A 155 4.50 9.45 14.49
C ALA A 155 4.09 10.53 15.50
N ARG A 156 2.94 11.19 15.29
CA ARG A 156 2.39 12.13 16.30
C ARG A 156 2.01 11.40 17.57
N LEU A 157 1.26 10.28 17.47
CA LEU A 157 0.89 9.49 18.65
C LEU A 157 2.11 9.03 19.45
N ALA A 158 3.17 8.57 18.79
CA ALA A 158 4.40 8.16 19.45
C ALA A 158 5.07 9.35 20.19
N ARG A 159 5.14 10.52 19.55
CA ARG A 159 5.72 11.72 20.17
C ARG A 159 4.89 12.23 21.35
N ASP A 160 3.57 12.19 21.24
CA ASP A 160 2.65 12.55 22.33
C ASP A 160 2.79 11.60 23.54
N ALA A 161 3.20 10.35 23.28
CA ALA A 161 3.58 9.37 24.30
C ALA A 161 5.03 9.53 24.82
N GLY A 162 5.74 10.60 24.42
CA GLY A 162 7.12 10.89 24.84
C GLY A 162 8.19 10.06 24.12
N MET A 163 7.87 9.47 22.98
CA MET A 163 8.76 8.59 22.21
C MET A 163 9.23 9.24 20.91
N ALA A 164 10.52 9.11 20.60
CA ALA A 164 11.03 9.53 19.29
C ALA A 164 10.44 8.65 18.18
N ALA A 165 9.99 9.28 17.09
CA ALA A 165 9.42 8.57 15.94
C ALA A 165 10.16 8.94 14.65
N HIS A 166 10.56 7.91 13.89
CA HIS A 166 11.30 8.03 12.66
C HIS A 166 10.56 7.30 11.53
N ILE A 167 10.13 8.04 10.52
CA ILE A 167 9.52 7.50 9.32
C ILE A 167 10.65 7.12 8.36
N LEU A 168 10.71 5.84 7.98
CA LEU A 168 11.73 5.29 7.07
C LEU A 168 11.33 5.45 5.60
N GLY A 169 10.02 5.50 5.33
CA GLY A 169 9.44 5.66 4.01
C GLY A 169 8.01 5.12 3.97
N ASP A 170 7.23 5.63 3.03
CA ASP A 170 5.83 5.27 2.81
C ASP A 170 5.62 4.35 1.60
N SER A 171 6.71 3.96 0.93
CA SER A 171 6.71 3.23 -0.34
C SER A 171 7.79 2.12 -0.36
N LEU A 172 7.96 1.38 0.76
CA LEU A 172 8.87 0.25 0.81
C LEU A 172 8.26 -0.94 0.06
N GLU A 173 8.94 -1.37 -0.99
CA GLU A 173 8.56 -2.48 -1.86
C GLU A 173 9.59 -3.64 -1.77
N GLY A 174 9.23 -4.77 -2.34
CA GLY A 174 10.08 -5.95 -2.44
C GLY A 174 9.48 -7.20 -1.80
N GLU A 175 10.25 -8.28 -1.72
CA GLU A 175 9.83 -9.53 -1.10
C GLU A 175 9.67 -9.33 0.42
N ALA A 176 8.50 -9.62 0.95
CA ALA A 176 8.11 -9.33 2.34
C ALA A 176 9.11 -9.89 3.36
N ARG A 177 9.56 -11.14 3.18
CA ARG A 177 10.55 -11.76 4.07
C ARG A 177 11.91 -11.08 4.06
N ASP A 178 12.30 -10.47 2.94
CA ASP A 178 13.59 -9.79 2.85
C ASP A 178 13.49 -8.38 3.44
N VAL A 179 12.39 -7.69 3.22
CA VAL A 179 12.07 -6.42 3.89
C VAL A 179 12.05 -6.62 5.42
N GLY A 180 11.42 -7.69 5.91
CA GLY A 180 11.42 -8.05 7.35
C GLY A 180 12.83 -8.19 7.94
N LYS A 181 13.75 -8.88 7.24
CA LYS A 181 15.15 -9.00 7.66
C LYS A 181 15.88 -7.67 7.69
N VAL A 182 15.65 -6.81 6.68
CA VAL A 182 16.27 -5.48 6.63
C VAL A 182 15.80 -4.62 7.80
N LEU A 183 14.49 -4.58 8.06
CA LEU A 183 13.92 -3.84 9.19
C LEU A 183 14.44 -4.38 10.54
N ALA A 184 14.56 -5.71 10.70
CA ALA A 184 15.18 -6.32 11.87
C ALA A 184 16.64 -5.88 12.06
N GLY A 185 17.43 -5.89 10.97
CA GLY A 185 18.82 -5.42 11.00
C GLY A 185 18.94 -3.96 11.42
N MET A 186 18.07 -3.09 10.93
CA MET A 186 18.01 -1.69 11.34
C MET A 186 17.65 -1.54 12.83
N ALA A 187 16.62 -2.27 13.30
CA ALA A 187 16.22 -2.26 14.69
C ALA A 187 17.35 -2.73 15.63
N LEU A 188 18.04 -3.80 15.25
CA LEU A 188 19.21 -4.31 16.01
C LEU A 188 20.35 -3.30 16.04
N GLN A 189 20.61 -2.58 14.96
CA GLN A 189 21.64 -1.53 14.92
C GLN A 189 21.29 -0.38 15.87
N VAL A 190 20.02 0.04 15.89
CA VAL A 190 19.52 1.04 16.85
C VAL A 190 19.66 0.51 18.28
N ALA A 191 19.16 -0.70 18.57
CA ALA A 191 19.19 -1.28 19.90
C ALA A 191 20.61 -1.48 20.47
N LYS A 192 21.55 -1.94 19.61
CA LYS A 192 22.92 -2.29 20.03
C LYS A 192 23.92 -1.14 19.96
N ARG A 193 23.71 -0.18 19.04
CA ARG A 193 24.70 0.86 18.72
C ARG A 193 24.18 2.30 18.86
N GLY A 194 22.86 2.47 19.01
CA GLY A 194 22.23 3.80 19.01
C GLY A 194 22.39 4.54 17.67
N GLN A 195 22.42 3.80 16.55
CA GLN A 195 22.65 4.32 15.21
C GLN A 195 21.67 3.70 14.21
N PRO A 196 21.15 4.47 13.23
CA PRO A 196 21.30 5.93 13.07
C PRO A 196 20.46 6.73 14.08
N PHE A 197 19.58 6.05 14.83
CA PHE A 197 18.68 6.64 15.81
C PHE A 197 19.04 6.15 17.22
N ARG A 198 18.57 6.86 18.25
CA ARG A 198 18.73 6.45 19.65
C ARG A 198 17.42 5.90 20.21
N ALA A 199 17.51 4.79 20.92
CA ALA A 199 16.40 4.25 21.72
C ALA A 199 16.18 5.10 22.99
N PRO A 200 14.94 5.24 23.54
CA PRO A 200 13.73 4.62 23.01
C PRO A 200 13.20 5.33 21.77
N CYS A 201 12.78 4.58 20.77
CA CYS A 201 12.19 5.14 19.57
C CYS A 201 11.29 4.14 18.85
N VAL A 202 10.47 4.65 17.93
CA VAL A 202 9.71 3.84 16.99
C VAL A 202 10.15 4.12 15.56
N LEU A 203 10.40 3.09 14.79
CA LEU A 203 10.63 3.14 13.34
C LEU A 203 9.31 2.83 12.65
N LEU A 204 8.87 3.71 11.75
CA LEU A 204 7.61 3.59 11.03
C LEU A 204 7.90 3.43 9.54
N SER A 205 7.18 2.55 8.89
CA SER A 205 7.23 2.41 7.43
C SER A 205 5.91 1.96 6.84
N GLY A 206 5.67 2.36 5.62
CA GLY A 206 4.58 1.91 4.77
C GLY A 206 5.10 1.28 3.48
N GLY A 207 4.24 1.15 2.50
CA GLY A 207 4.52 0.58 1.19
C GLY A 207 3.77 -0.71 0.93
N GLU A 208 4.11 -1.40 -0.12
CA GLU A 208 3.42 -2.61 -0.54
C GLU A 208 4.43 -3.70 -0.89
N THR A 209 4.57 -4.69 -0.01
CA THR A 209 5.47 -5.83 -0.24
C THR A 209 4.77 -6.95 -1.02
N THR A 210 5.57 -7.86 -1.58
CA THR A 210 5.10 -9.03 -2.30
C THR A 210 5.50 -10.32 -1.59
N VAL A 211 4.76 -11.39 -1.84
CA VAL A 211 5.07 -12.73 -1.32
C VAL A 211 5.21 -13.71 -2.46
N THR A 212 6.36 -14.36 -2.56
CA THR A 212 6.53 -15.54 -3.41
C THR A 212 5.93 -16.74 -2.70
N VAL A 213 4.75 -17.16 -3.13
CA VAL A 213 4.05 -18.32 -2.55
C VAL A 213 4.79 -19.60 -2.92
N ARG A 214 5.26 -20.34 -1.92
CA ARG A 214 6.01 -21.60 -2.05
C ARG A 214 5.32 -22.77 -1.35
N GLY A 215 4.47 -22.46 -0.39
CA GLY A 215 3.74 -23.41 0.43
C GLY A 215 2.23 -23.33 0.24
N THR A 216 1.49 -23.94 1.15
CA THR A 216 0.03 -23.99 1.16
C THR A 216 -0.55 -23.38 2.43
N GLY A 217 0.28 -22.73 3.23
CA GLY A 217 -0.11 -22.10 4.49
C GLY A 217 -1.02 -20.88 4.31
N ARG A 218 -1.58 -20.42 5.41
CA ARG A 218 -2.40 -19.21 5.50
C ARG A 218 -1.47 -18.03 5.75
N GLY A 219 -1.24 -17.22 4.74
CA GLY A 219 -0.29 -16.11 4.80
C GLY A 219 -0.81 -14.84 4.18
N GLY A 220 -0.07 -13.79 4.44
CA GLY A 220 -0.21 -12.47 3.89
C GLY A 220 1.15 -11.77 3.91
N ARG A 221 1.28 -10.63 3.26
CA ARG A 221 2.55 -9.93 3.12
C ARG A 221 3.05 -9.34 4.44
N ASP A 222 2.15 -8.88 5.29
CA ASP A 222 2.50 -8.28 6.57
C ASP A 222 2.92 -9.34 7.60
N VAL A 223 2.17 -10.42 7.72
CA VAL A 223 2.56 -11.54 8.61
C VAL A 223 3.81 -12.26 8.11
N GLU A 224 4.06 -12.35 6.80
CA GLU A 224 5.29 -12.90 6.23
C GLU A 224 6.50 -12.02 6.60
N CYS A 225 6.37 -10.71 6.44
CA CYS A 225 7.37 -9.72 6.82
C CYS A 225 7.68 -9.83 8.33
N LEU A 226 6.64 -9.86 9.15
CA LEU A 226 6.77 -9.88 10.61
C LEU A 226 7.37 -11.21 11.13
N LEU A 227 6.99 -12.34 10.55
CA LEU A 227 7.56 -13.65 10.92
C LEU A 227 9.06 -13.74 10.53
N SER A 228 9.41 -13.22 9.36
CA SER A 228 10.81 -13.12 8.97
C SER A 228 11.61 -12.19 9.89
N MET A 229 11.00 -11.08 10.31
CA MET A 229 11.58 -10.17 11.30
C MET A 229 11.78 -10.87 12.65
N ALA A 230 10.80 -11.65 13.12
CA ALA A 230 10.87 -12.42 14.37
C ALA A 230 12.10 -13.34 14.41
N LEU A 231 12.30 -14.09 13.33
CA LEU A 231 13.46 -14.97 13.18
C LEU A 231 14.79 -14.20 13.18
N ALA A 232 14.86 -13.06 12.53
CA ALA A 232 16.07 -12.25 12.45
C ALA A 232 16.39 -11.52 13.77
N LEU A 233 15.37 -11.16 14.56
CA LEU A 233 15.52 -10.54 15.88
C LEU A 233 15.91 -11.55 16.98
N ASP A 234 15.60 -12.83 16.78
CA ASP A 234 15.93 -13.93 17.69
C ASP A 234 15.53 -13.64 19.17
N GLY A 235 14.32 -13.14 19.37
CA GLY A 235 13.78 -12.83 20.69
C GLY A 235 14.47 -11.67 21.42
N HIS A 236 15.03 -10.69 20.68
CA HIS A 236 15.69 -9.52 21.28
C HIS A 236 14.75 -8.79 22.25
N SER A 237 15.11 -8.74 23.55
CA SER A 237 14.25 -8.34 24.68
C SER A 237 13.69 -6.91 24.63
N ARG A 238 14.22 -6.05 23.78
CA ARG A 238 13.84 -4.61 23.71
C ARG A 238 13.16 -4.24 22.41
N ILE A 239 12.82 -5.21 21.56
CA ILE A 239 12.25 -4.90 20.24
C ILE A 239 10.88 -5.57 20.13
N HIS A 240 9.89 -4.73 19.85
CA HIS A 240 8.52 -5.13 19.53
C HIS A 240 8.20 -4.64 18.12
N ALA A 241 7.31 -5.30 17.43
CA ALA A 241 6.88 -4.84 16.11
C ALA A 241 5.40 -5.12 15.86
N LEU A 242 4.86 -4.37 14.90
CA LEU A 242 3.54 -4.54 14.31
C LEU A 242 3.69 -4.43 12.80
N ALA A 243 2.99 -5.29 12.06
CA ALA A 243 2.75 -5.11 10.65
C ALA A 243 1.31 -5.46 10.33
N GLY A 244 0.70 -4.68 9.43
CA GLY A 244 -0.69 -4.93 9.03
C GLY A 244 -1.12 -4.06 7.87
N ASP A 245 -2.03 -4.62 7.05
CA ASP A 245 -2.70 -3.90 5.98
C ASP A 245 -3.74 -2.94 6.54
N THR A 246 -3.72 -1.71 6.03
CA THR A 246 -4.60 -0.64 6.52
C THR A 246 -6.05 -0.84 6.14
N ASP A 247 -6.39 -1.73 5.21
CA ASP A 247 -7.77 -2.07 4.84
C ASP A 247 -8.40 -3.12 5.77
N GLY A 248 -7.60 -3.80 6.57
CA GLY A 248 -8.04 -4.80 7.56
C GLY A 248 -7.92 -6.23 7.06
N VAL A 249 -7.32 -6.47 5.88
CA VAL A 249 -7.21 -7.78 5.22
C VAL A 249 -5.79 -8.00 4.71
N ASP A 250 -5.01 -8.83 5.40
CA ASP A 250 -3.68 -9.22 4.93
C ASP A 250 -3.77 -10.54 4.14
N GLY A 251 -3.61 -10.47 2.83
CA GLY A 251 -3.74 -11.60 1.92
C GLY A 251 -5.21 -11.99 1.66
N GLN A 252 -5.66 -13.12 2.16
CA GLN A 252 -7.05 -13.62 2.01
C GLN A 252 -7.80 -13.71 3.35
N GLU A 253 -7.15 -13.37 4.45
CA GLU A 253 -7.70 -13.48 5.79
C GLU A 253 -8.31 -12.15 6.24
N GLU A 254 -9.45 -12.22 6.93
CA GLU A 254 -10.07 -11.04 7.59
C GLU A 254 -9.29 -10.65 8.87
N VAL A 255 -7.98 -10.62 8.74
CA VAL A 255 -6.98 -10.29 9.76
C VAL A 255 -6.06 -9.24 9.17
N ALA A 256 -5.97 -8.09 9.81
CA ALA A 256 -5.18 -6.99 9.30
C ALA A 256 -3.66 -7.28 9.30
N GLY A 257 -3.19 -8.07 10.27
CA GLY A 257 -1.78 -8.37 10.47
C GLY A 257 -1.53 -8.97 11.85
N ALA A 258 -0.36 -8.69 12.43
CA ALA A 258 0.01 -9.24 13.74
C ALA A 258 0.90 -8.33 14.57
N LEU A 259 1.05 -8.70 15.85
CA LEU A 259 2.01 -8.14 16.79
C LEU A 259 3.17 -9.14 16.99
N LEU A 260 4.37 -8.59 17.13
CA LEU A 260 5.57 -9.32 17.50
C LEU A 260 6.10 -8.80 18.83
N ALA A 261 6.25 -9.70 19.79
CA ALA A 261 6.85 -9.44 21.09
C ALA A 261 8.18 -10.21 21.23
N PRO A 262 9.06 -9.82 22.18
CA PRO A 262 10.31 -10.52 22.42
C PRO A 262 10.15 -12.01 22.73
N ASP A 263 9.04 -12.39 23.34
CA ASP A 263 8.73 -13.78 23.74
C ASP A 263 7.98 -14.58 22.67
N SER A 264 7.63 -14.00 21.52
CA SER A 264 6.83 -14.67 20.47
C SER A 264 7.45 -15.98 20.01
N LEU A 265 8.77 -16.02 19.78
CA LEU A 265 9.45 -17.27 19.39
C LEU A 265 9.44 -18.33 20.49
N SER A 266 9.69 -17.94 21.75
CA SER A 266 9.68 -18.89 22.88
C SER A 266 8.29 -19.44 23.15
N ARG A 267 7.24 -18.63 23.02
CA ARG A 267 5.84 -19.07 23.09
C ARG A 267 5.50 -20.06 21.95
N ALA A 268 5.97 -19.77 20.72
CA ALA A 268 5.76 -20.66 19.60
C ALA A 268 6.40 -22.03 19.83
N TRP A 269 7.66 -22.08 20.27
CA TRP A 269 8.35 -23.33 20.61
C TRP A 269 7.63 -24.10 21.73
N ALA A 270 7.12 -23.40 22.75
CA ALA A 270 6.36 -24.02 23.83
C ALA A 270 5.05 -24.66 23.34
N LEU A 271 4.45 -24.13 22.29
CA LEU A 271 3.25 -24.66 21.63
C LEU A 271 3.58 -25.72 20.55
N GLY A 272 4.85 -26.01 20.30
CA GLY A 272 5.28 -26.94 19.24
C GLY A 272 5.16 -26.37 17.83
N VAL A 273 5.06 -25.05 17.71
CA VAL A 273 5.01 -24.33 16.41
C VAL A 273 6.42 -23.94 16.01
N ASP A 274 6.89 -24.48 14.88
CA ASP A 274 8.20 -24.15 14.33
C ASP A 274 8.09 -22.91 13.41
N PRO A 275 8.73 -21.78 13.78
CA PRO A 275 8.66 -20.54 13.00
C PRO A 275 9.34 -20.64 11.62
N GLN A 276 10.38 -21.48 11.48
CA GLN A 276 11.06 -21.71 10.20
C GLN A 276 10.16 -22.48 9.23
N VAL A 277 9.49 -23.52 9.75
CA VAL A 277 8.52 -24.31 8.97
C VAL A 277 7.36 -23.42 8.56
N ALA A 278 6.80 -22.61 9.47
CA ALA A 278 5.71 -21.67 9.18
C ALA A 278 6.11 -20.69 8.07
N LEU A 279 7.30 -20.06 8.18
CA LEU A 279 7.78 -19.13 7.14
C LEU A 279 8.01 -19.83 5.79
N SER A 280 8.55 -21.06 5.80
CA SER A 280 8.80 -21.82 4.57
C SER A 280 7.52 -22.23 3.86
N ASN A 281 6.44 -22.43 4.62
CA ASN A 281 5.11 -22.80 4.13
C ASN A 281 4.21 -21.57 3.84
N ASN A 282 4.72 -20.33 3.97
CA ASN A 282 3.92 -19.10 3.88
C ASN A 282 2.72 -19.12 4.87
N ASP A 283 2.91 -19.57 6.11
CA ASP A 283 1.86 -19.75 7.14
C ASP A 283 1.98 -18.74 8.28
N GLY A 284 2.17 -17.49 7.95
CA GLY A 284 2.29 -16.41 8.93
C GLY A 284 1.03 -16.23 9.78
N HIS A 285 -0.17 -16.31 9.19
CA HIS A 285 -1.43 -16.25 9.95
C HIS A 285 -1.61 -17.46 10.87
N GLY A 286 -1.21 -18.66 10.43
CA GLY A 286 -1.19 -19.85 11.31
C GLY A 286 -0.28 -19.65 12.50
N PHE A 287 0.92 -19.11 12.29
CA PHE A 287 1.90 -18.82 13.33
C PHE A 287 1.36 -17.82 14.37
N PHE A 288 1.00 -16.61 13.94
CA PHE A 288 0.53 -15.55 14.86
C PHE A 288 -0.84 -15.88 15.48
N GLY A 289 -1.70 -16.58 14.74
CA GLY A 289 -2.98 -17.05 15.26
C GLY A 289 -2.83 -18.05 16.41
N ALA A 290 -1.87 -18.97 16.32
CA ALA A 290 -1.58 -19.91 17.41
C ALA A 290 -1.08 -19.19 18.69
N LEU A 291 -0.41 -18.05 18.54
CA LEU A 291 0.06 -17.23 19.66
C LEU A 291 -1.01 -16.29 20.24
N GLY A 292 -2.12 -16.08 19.53
CA GLY A 292 -3.12 -15.06 19.88
C GLY A 292 -2.66 -13.62 19.56
N ASP A 293 -1.65 -13.45 18.71
CA ASP A 293 -1.03 -12.16 18.40
C ASP A 293 -1.61 -11.52 17.11
N SER A 294 -2.64 -12.10 16.52
CA SER A 294 -3.31 -11.56 15.34
C SER A 294 -4.01 -10.24 15.64
N VAL A 295 -3.89 -9.27 14.71
CA VAL A 295 -4.60 -7.99 14.78
C VAL A 295 -5.82 -8.06 13.88
N VAL A 296 -7.01 -8.01 14.49
CA VAL A 296 -8.29 -8.05 13.80
C VAL A 296 -9.00 -6.73 13.99
N THR A 297 -9.12 -5.95 12.93
CA THR A 297 -9.78 -4.63 12.92
C THR A 297 -11.20 -4.69 12.36
N GLY A 298 -11.50 -5.70 11.55
CA GLY A 298 -12.59 -5.65 10.59
C GLY A 298 -12.33 -4.65 9.47
N PRO A 299 -13.26 -4.47 8.53
CA PRO A 299 -13.11 -3.51 7.42
C PRO A 299 -12.93 -2.08 7.92
N THR A 300 -11.85 -1.42 7.48
CA THR A 300 -11.51 -0.05 7.91
C THR A 300 -12.10 1.03 7.00
N CYS A 301 -12.63 0.63 5.84
CA CYS A 301 -13.11 1.53 4.78
C CYS A 301 -12.06 2.48 4.22
N THR A 302 -10.78 2.16 4.39
CA THR A 302 -9.64 2.83 3.76
C THR A 302 -8.66 1.78 3.24
N ASN A 303 -7.76 2.17 2.34
CA ASN A 303 -6.60 1.39 1.96
C ASN A 303 -5.49 2.37 1.57
N VAL A 304 -4.45 2.40 2.37
CA VAL A 304 -3.23 3.16 2.15
C VAL A 304 -2.01 2.25 2.31
N ASN A 305 -2.14 1.02 1.81
CA ASN A 305 -1.13 -0.04 1.83
C ASN A 305 -0.75 -0.53 3.24
N ASP A 306 0.39 -1.20 3.35
CA ASP A 306 0.88 -1.77 4.59
C ASP A 306 1.33 -0.68 5.57
N PHE A 307 1.15 -0.96 6.84
CA PHE A 307 1.65 -0.15 7.95
C PHE A 307 2.54 -1.02 8.83
N ARG A 308 3.76 -0.57 9.08
CA ARG A 308 4.72 -1.27 9.94
C ARG A 308 5.28 -0.32 10.99
N ALA A 309 5.34 -0.79 12.22
CA ALA A 309 5.95 -0.08 13.35
C ALA A 309 6.89 -1.02 14.09
N VAL A 310 8.12 -0.54 14.38
CA VAL A 310 9.10 -1.27 15.18
C VAL A 310 9.48 -0.40 16.36
N LEU A 311 9.07 -0.83 17.55
CA LEU A 311 9.37 -0.17 18.81
C LEU A 311 10.69 -0.72 19.36
N ILE A 312 11.62 0.18 19.72
CA ILE A 312 12.89 -0.16 20.34
C ILE A 312 12.93 0.53 21.70
N GLU A 313 12.91 -0.25 22.77
CA GLU A 313 12.94 0.24 24.14
C GLU A 313 14.35 0.70 24.57
N ALA A 314 14.40 1.55 25.59
CA ALA A 314 15.64 1.94 26.22
C ALA A 314 16.35 0.74 26.86
N GLU A 315 17.67 0.85 27.04
CA GLU A 315 18.42 -0.14 27.81
C GLU A 315 18.07 -0.01 29.31
N SER A 316 17.66 -1.12 29.89
CA SER A 316 17.32 -1.17 31.32
C SER A 316 18.59 -0.87 32.16
N GLY A 317 18.77 0.37 32.56
CA GLY A 317 19.95 0.82 33.34
C GLY A 317 20.36 2.26 33.13
N GLN A 318 19.84 2.99 32.14
CA GLN A 318 20.01 4.43 31.98
C GLN A 318 18.70 5.18 32.29
N GLY A 319 18.14 4.92 33.46
CA GLY A 319 16.96 5.63 33.93
C GLY A 319 17.35 6.87 34.72
N ASP A 320 17.21 8.04 34.12
CA ASP A 320 16.79 9.23 34.84
C ASP A 320 15.29 9.00 35.22
N GLY A 321 14.97 9.20 36.49
CA GLY A 321 13.78 8.75 37.18
C GLY A 321 12.42 9.23 36.62
N SER A 322 12.03 8.84 35.43
CA SER A 322 10.68 8.97 34.90
C SER A 322 9.98 7.60 34.84
N GLN A 323 8.87 7.51 35.58
CA GLN A 323 8.04 6.34 35.80
C GLN A 323 7.66 5.65 34.48
N GLY A 324 7.90 4.34 34.40
CA GLY A 324 7.45 3.50 33.29
C GLY A 324 5.95 3.62 33.10
N VAL A 325 5.54 4.03 31.92
CA VAL A 325 4.13 4.01 31.50
C VAL A 325 3.82 2.57 31.07
N ALA A 326 3.17 1.84 31.93
CA ALA A 326 2.57 0.54 31.57
C ALA A 326 1.47 0.79 30.54
N PHE A 327 1.59 0.18 29.37
CA PHE A 327 0.57 0.23 28.33
C PHE A 327 -0.55 -0.76 28.73
N GLU A 328 -1.53 -0.28 29.48
CA GLU A 328 -2.78 -1.03 29.69
C GLU A 328 -3.68 -0.82 28.45
N ALA A 329 -3.91 -1.88 27.72
CA ALA A 329 -4.92 -1.92 26.67
C ALA A 329 -6.29 -1.64 27.30
N ARG A 330 -6.88 -0.51 27.00
CA ARG A 330 -8.26 -0.18 27.46
C ARG A 330 -9.25 -1.13 26.77
N PRO A 331 -10.14 -1.79 27.53
CA PRO A 331 -11.21 -2.58 26.94
C PRO A 331 -12.19 -1.68 26.18
N ARG A 332 -12.65 -2.18 25.04
CA ARG A 332 -13.68 -1.51 24.21
C ARG A 332 -14.95 -1.28 25.01
N PRO A 333 -15.67 -0.15 24.85
CA PRO A 333 -17.03 -0.03 25.33
C PRO A 333 -17.93 -1.00 24.56
N ALA A 334 -18.78 -1.72 25.29
CA ALA A 334 -19.78 -2.62 24.73
C ALA A 334 -20.74 -1.83 23.83
N SER A 335 -20.95 -2.33 22.61
CA SER A 335 -21.97 -1.83 21.68
C SER A 335 -23.36 -2.14 22.26
N THR A 336 -24.15 -1.09 22.51
CA THR A 336 -25.60 -1.12 22.63
C THR A 336 -26.23 -0.88 21.26
#